data_c40eb75698e05941ae59d3b552abc0ac
#
_entry.id   c40eb75698e05941ae59d3b552abc0ac
#
_cell.length_a   1.000
_cell.length_b   1.000
_cell.length_c   1.000
_cell.angle_alpha   90.00
_cell.angle_beta   90.00
_cell.angle_gamma   90.00
#
_symmetry.space_group_name_H-M   'P 1'
#
loop_
_entity.id
_entity.type
_entity.pdbx_description
1 polymer ?
#
loop_
_entity_poly.entity_id
_entity_poly.type
_entity_poly.pdbx_seq_one_letter_code
_entity_poly.pdbx_strand_id
1 'polypeptide(L)'
;GVTKFAQMGIFSNLNQLSDISFDLDYNTLCGMTRAEIETVFVPELQELALQTETNYGEAVEQLTRQYDGYRFTPEKGFTPMFNPFSVLNALAKSRFGDYWFASGTPTFLVEILKKTNFDLRELDGIEVSSASLSDDRANISNPVPMIYQSGYLTIKSFDQRFRTYTLGFPNEEVKYGFLNFVAPFYTPVSYTHLTLP
;
A
#
# COMPACT_ATOMS: atom_id res chain seq x y z
N GLY A 1 -2.34 -6.44 9.75
CA GLY A 1 -3.00 -5.58 8.79
C GLY A 1 -2.96 -4.15 9.27
N VAL A 2 -2.37 -3.31 8.48
CA VAL A 2 -2.23 -1.89 8.80
C VAL A 2 -3.46 -1.19 8.22
N THR A 3 -4.63 -1.44 8.80
CA THR A 3 -5.85 -0.76 8.39
C THR A 3 -6.32 0.09 9.55
N LYS A 4 -6.38 1.40 9.35
CA LYS A 4 -7.05 2.30 10.27
C LYS A 4 -8.55 2.08 10.07
N PHE A 5 -9.15 1.21 10.89
CA PHE A 5 -10.59 1.15 10.96
C PHE A 5 -11.07 2.42 11.66
N ALA A 6 -11.85 3.21 10.94
CA ALA A 6 -12.60 4.29 11.50
C ALA A 6 -13.31 3.84 12.79
N GLN A 7 -13.43 4.73 13.74
CA GLN A 7 -14.11 4.54 15.01
C GLN A 7 -15.58 4.13 14.78
N MET A 8 -15.77 2.89 14.37
CA MET A 8 -17.11 2.31 14.43
C MET A 8 -17.43 2.12 15.91
N GLY A 9 -18.30 2.92 16.47
CA GLY A 9 -19.03 2.87 17.73
C GLY A 9 -18.59 2.00 18.92
N ILE A 10 -17.64 1.09 18.73
CA ILE A 10 -17.09 0.19 19.75
C ILE A 10 -16.19 0.94 20.73
N PHE A 11 -15.64 2.08 20.30
CA PHE A 11 -14.70 2.88 21.12
C PHE A 11 -15.34 4.09 21.81
N SER A 12 -16.65 4.29 21.68
CA SER A 12 -17.33 5.45 22.30
C SER A 12 -17.23 5.52 23.83
N ASN A 13 -16.81 4.43 24.49
CA ASN A 13 -16.59 4.37 25.92
C ASN A 13 -15.12 4.32 26.35
N LEU A 14 -14.16 4.33 25.38
CA LEU A 14 -12.73 4.29 25.65
C LEU A 14 -12.11 5.67 25.41
N ASN A 15 -12.44 6.64 26.23
CA ASN A 15 -11.94 8.03 26.16
C ASN A 15 -10.43 8.18 26.43
N GLN A 16 -9.70 7.07 26.60
CA GLN A 16 -8.28 7.07 26.96
C GLN A 16 -7.34 6.59 25.83
N LEU A 17 -7.88 6.29 24.66
CA LEU A 17 -7.04 5.86 23.53
C LEU A 17 -6.45 7.09 22.83
N SER A 18 -5.13 7.10 22.69
CA SER A 18 -4.42 8.06 21.84
C SER A 18 -4.24 7.50 20.44
N ASP A 19 -4.57 8.28 19.42
CA ASP A 19 -4.27 7.93 18.03
C ASP A 19 -2.78 8.20 17.76
N ILE A 20 -2.01 7.14 17.58
CA ILE A 20 -0.57 7.18 17.33
C ILE A 20 -0.23 7.00 15.83
N SER A 21 -1.22 7.09 14.94
CA SER A 21 -1.05 6.78 13.50
C SER A 21 0.01 7.62 12.80
N PHE A 22 0.24 8.85 13.26
CA PHE A 22 1.25 9.76 12.73
C PHE A 22 2.31 10.14 13.75
N ASP A 23 2.35 9.42 14.87
CA ASP A 23 3.31 9.67 15.94
C ASP A 23 4.70 9.16 15.52
N LEU A 24 5.70 10.02 15.68
CA LEU A 24 7.07 9.75 15.27
C LEU A 24 7.72 8.62 16.04
N ASP A 25 7.38 8.47 17.30
CA ASP A 25 7.96 7.45 18.18
C ASP A 25 7.50 6.04 17.79
N TYR A 26 6.39 5.92 17.04
CA TYR A 26 5.78 4.64 16.66
C TYR A 26 5.81 4.36 15.16
N ASN A 27 6.52 5.18 14.38
CA ASN A 27 6.50 5.09 12.91
C ASN A 27 7.08 3.79 12.34
N THR A 28 7.92 3.08 13.10
CA THR A 28 8.53 1.80 12.70
C THR A 28 7.84 0.58 13.32
N LEU A 29 6.79 0.77 14.11
CA LEU A 29 6.15 -0.31 14.88
C LEU A 29 5.51 -1.41 14.00
N CYS A 30 4.99 -1.04 12.84
CA CYS A 30 4.16 -1.92 12.00
C CYS A 30 4.84 -2.40 10.74
N GLY A 31 6.17 -2.37 10.65
CA GLY A 31 6.92 -2.79 9.47
C GLY A 31 8.26 -3.41 9.82
N MET A 32 9.07 -3.62 8.80
CA MET A 32 10.48 -3.99 8.93
C MET A 32 11.32 -2.96 8.22
N THR A 33 12.44 -2.57 8.82
CA THR A 33 13.43 -1.71 8.16
C THR A 33 14.35 -2.55 7.29
N ARG A 34 14.98 -1.92 6.29
CA ARG A 34 16.00 -2.57 5.47
C ARG A 34 17.16 -3.12 6.33
N ALA A 35 17.60 -2.35 7.33
CA ALA A 35 18.67 -2.75 8.22
C ALA A 35 18.33 -4.01 9.03
N GLU A 36 17.09 -4.13 9.50
CA GLU A 36 16.62 -5.35 10.19
C GLU A 36 16.62 -6.54 9.24
N ILE A 37 16.11 -6.39 8.03
CA ILE A 37 16.08 -7.47 7.04
C ILE A 37 17.48 -7.94 6.69
N GLU A 38 18.39 -7.04 6.37
CA GLU A 38 19.79 -7.36 6.02
C GLU A 38 20.61 -7.89 7.20
N THR A 39 20.15 -7.72 8.44
CA THR A 39 20.82 -8.23 9.62
C THR A 39 20.27 -9.58 10.07
N VAL A 40 18.94 -9.73 10.06
CA VAL A 40 18.25 -10.89 10.64
C VAL A 40 18.13 -12.03 9.62
N PHE A 41 17.89 -11.71 8.33
CA PHE A 41 17.53 -12.69 7.30
C PHE A 41 18.65 -12.94 6.28
N VAL A 42 19.91 -12.85 6.69
CA VAL A 42 21.06 -13.06 5.79
C VAL A 42 21.02 -14.42 5.06
N PRO A 43 20.76 -15.56 5.75
CA PRO A 43 20.71 -16.85 5.08
C PRO A 43 19.57 -16.93 4.05
N GLU A 44 18.40 -16.42 4.39
CA GLU A 44 17.22 -16.43 3.52
C GLU A 44 17.40 -15.51 2.30
N LEU A 45 18.08 -14.38 2.47
CA LEU A 45 18.44 -13.48 1.37
C LEU A 45 19.47 -14.12 0.41
N GLN A 46 20.43 -14.87 0.95
CA GLN A 46 21.38 -15.63 0.13
C GLN A 46 20.68 -16.73 -0.68
N GLU A 47 19.75 -17.46 -0.05
CA GLU A 47 18.95 -18.47 -0.72
C GLU A 47 18.03 -17.85 -1.78
N LEU A 48 17.39 -16.71 -1.47
CA LEU A 48 16.58 -15.97 -2.44
C LEU A 48 17.42 -15.56 -3.66
N ALA A 49 18.62 -15.02 -3.45
CA ALA A 49 19.53 -14.64 -4.52
C ALA A 49 19.93 -15.84 -5.40
N LEU A 50 20.21 -16.99 -4.78
CA LEU A 50 20.53 -18.22 -5.48
C LEU A 50 19.35 -18.71 -6.35
N GLN A 51 18.15 -18.76 -5.80
CA GLN A 51 16.95 -19.25 -6.48
C GLN A 51 16.45 -18.32 -7.59
N THR A 52 16.79 -17.03 -7.50
CA THR A 52 16.45 -16.03 -8.53
C THR A 52 17.58 -15.76 -9.51
N GLU A 53 18.67 -16.53 -9.43
CA GLU A 53 19.87 -16.39 -10.30
C GLU A 53 20.46 -14.97 -10.30
N THR A 54 20.43 -14.31 -9.13
CA THR A 54 20.95 -12.96 -8.90
C THR A 54 22.06 -12.96 -7.88
N ASN A 55 22.77 -11.84 -7.74
CA ASN A 55 23.67 -11.67 -6.59
C ASN A 55 22.88 -11.12 -5.37
N TYR A 56 23.52 -11.20 -4.19
CA TYR A 56 22.92 -10.75 -2.92
C TYR A 56 22.41 -9.30 -2.98
N GLY A 57 23.20 -8.38 -3.54
CA GLY A 57 22.82 -6.97 -3.66
C GLY A 57 21.62 -6.77 -4.57
N GLU A 58 21.58 -7.46 -5.71
CA GLU A 58 20.46 -7.42 -6.65
C GLU A 58 19.17 -7.99 -6.01
N ALA A 59 19.27 -9.08 -5.26
CA ALA A 59 18.13 -9.66 -4.55
C ALA A 59 17.57 -8.69 -3.50
N VAL A 60 18.42 -8.01 -2.73
CA VAL A 60 18.02 -6.98 -1.75
C VAL A 60 17.36 -5.79 -2.45
N GLU A 61 17.93 -5.29 -3.55
CA GLU A 61 17.34 -4.19 -4.31
C GLU A 61 15.99 -4.58 -4.93
N GLN A 62 15.86 -5.80 -5.41
CA GLN A 62 14.57 -6.30 -5.91
C GLN A 62 13.54 -6.45 -4.79
N LEU A 63 13.95 -6.96 -3.63
CA LEU A 63 13.09 -7.03 -2.44
C LEU A 63 12.61 -5.64 -2.04
N THR A 64 13.50 -4.65 -2.09
CA THR A 64 13.19 -3.25 -1.79
C THR A 64 12.15 -2.68 -2.76
N ARG A 65 12.36 -2.82 -4.07
CA ARG A 65 11.39 -2.34 -5.06
C ARG A 65 10.02 -2.99 -4.91
N GLN A 66 10.00 -4.30 -4.60
CA GLN A 66 8.76 -5.08 -4.53
C GLN A 66 7.96 -4.80 -3.26
N TYR A 67 8.60 -4.62 -2.09
CA TYR A 67 7.89 -4.71 -0.81
C TYR A 67 8.17 -3.57 0.16
N ASP A 68 9.14 -2.69 -0.10
CA ASP A 68 9.42 -1.51 0.71
C ASP A 68 8.51 -0.32 0.33
N GLY A 69 8.61 0.77 1.07
CA GLY A 69 8.05 2.06 0.68
C GLY A 69 6.88 2.55 1.50
N TYR A 70 6.40 1.80 2.48
CA TYR A 70 5.37 2.28 3.40
C TYR A 70 5.92 3.37 4.33
N ARG A 71 5.23 4.48 4.41
CA ARG A 71 5.52 5.58 5.33
C ARG A 71 4.31 5.91 6.17
N PHE A 72 4.52 5.96 7.48
CA PHE A 72 3.49 6.24 8.47
C PHE A 72 3.58 7.65 9.05
N THR A 73 4.59 8.42 8.65
CA THR A 73 4.77 9.81 9.04
C THR A 73 5.07 10.68 7.82
N PRO A 74 4.59 11.95 7.81
CA PRO A 74 4.91 12.89 6.75
C PRO A 74 6.30 13.51 6.88
N GLU A 75 6.98 13.33 8.00
CA GLU A 75 8.25 14.01 8.26
C GLU A 75 9.38 13.50 7.38
N LYS A 76 10.27 14.43 7.01
CA LYS A 76 11.45 14.10 6.22
C LYS A 76 12.47 13.34 7.06
N GLY A 77 13.14 12.35 6.46
CA GLY A 77 14.22 11.62 7.11
C GLY A 77 13.80 10.29 7.75
N PHE A 78 12.50 9.96 7.75
CA PHE A 78 12.08 8.63 8.20
C PHE A 78 12.24 7.59 7.12
N THR A 79 12.77 6.44 7.53
CA THR A 79 13.00 5.28 6.68
C THR A 79 11.66 4.66 6.28
N PRO A 80 11.44 4.37 5.01
CA PRO A 80 10.30 3.58 4.59
C PRO A 80 10.36 2.18 5.18
N MET A 81 9.21 1.53 5.27
CA MET A 81 9.05 0.24 5.91
C MET A 81 8.60 -0.80 4.90
N PHE A 82 9.19 -1.98 4.99
CA PHE A 82 8.74 -3.14 4.24
C PHE A 82 7.42 -3.69 4.79
N ASN A 83 6.62 -4.26 3.90
CA ASN A 83 5.49 -5.09 4.29
C ASN A 83 5.97 -6.43 4.86
N PRO A 84 5.82 -6.70 6.17
CA PRO A 84 6.34 -7.92 6.77
C PRO A 84 5.75 -9.19 6.16
N PHE A 85 4.47 -9.17 5.81
CA PHE A 85 3.80 -10.34 5.23
C PHE A 85 4.42 -10.75 3.90
N SER A 86 4.65 -9.78 3.00
CA SER A 86 5.22 -10.04 1.69
C SER A 86 6.68 -10.47 1.79
N VAL A 87 7.48 -9.78 2.61
CA VAL A 87 8.89 -10.12 2.84
C VAL A 87 9.03 -11.53 3.37
N LEU A 88 8.32 -11.87 4.46
CA LEU A 88 8.42 -13.19 5.07
C LEU A 88 7.99 -14.31 4.12
N ASN A 89 6.97 -14.07 3.28
CA ASN A 89 6.59 -15.03 2.26
C ASN A 89 7.64 -15.18 1.15
N ALA A 90 8.24 -14.07 0.69
CA ALA A 90 9.28 -14.11 -0.33
C ALA A 90 10.52 -14.87 0.16
N LEU A 91 10.96 -14.58 1.38
CA LEU A 91 12.10 -15.26 1.99
C LEU A 91 11.80 -16.75 2.27
N ALA A 92 10.65 -17.08 2.84
CA ALA A 92 10.28 -18.47 3.14
C ALA A 92 10.11 -19.33 1.89
N LYS A 93 9.73 -18.74 0.75
CA LYS A 93 9.53 -19.44 -0.53
C LYS A 93 10.71 -19.27 -1.50
N SER A 94 11.71 -18.48 -1.11
CA SER A 94 12.87 -18.10 -1.94
C SER A 94 12.44 -17.65 -3.34
N ARG A 95 11.35 -16.86 -3.41
CA ARG A 95 10.75 -16.40 -4.66
C ARG A 95 9.97 -15.11 -4.48
N PHE A 96 10.06 -14.20 -5.45
CA PHE A 96 9.23 -13.00 -5.53
C PHE A 96 7.80 -13.32 -5.98
N GLY A 97 6.82 -12.55 -5.51
CA GLY A 97 5.40 -12.73 -5.87
C GLY A 97 4.50 -11.68 -5.19
N ASP A 98 3.25 -11.63 -5.60
CA ASP A 98 2.25 -10.66 -5.12
C ASP A 98 1.52 -11.19 -3.89
N TYR A 99 2.24 -11.41 -2.79
CA TYR A 99 1.75 -12.13 -1.62
C TYR A 99 0.66 -11.41 -0.85
N TRP A 100 0.88 -10.12 -0.55
CA TRP A 100 -0.10 -9.33 0.19
C TRP A 100 -1.32 -9.05 -0.68
N PHE A 101 -1.09 -8.64 -1.92
CA PHE A 101 -2.18 -8.31 -2.83
C PHE A 101 -3.06 -9.53 -3.13
N ALA A 102 -2.47 -10.70 -3.33
CA ALA A 102 -3.18 -11.96 -3.58
C ALA A 102 -3.98 -12.46 -2.37
N SER A 103 -3.69 -11.98 -1.14
CA SER A 103 -4.35 -12.42 0.08
C SER A 103 -5.79 -11.88 0.25
N GLY A 104 -6.15 -10.84 -0.48
CA GLY A 104 -7.49 -10.25 -0.38
C GLY A 104 -7.81 -9.29 -1.52
N THR A 105 -8.87 -9.60 -2.24
CA THR A 105 -9.33 -8.79 -3.38
C THR A 105 -10.30 -7.71 -2.90
N PRO A 106 -10.00 -6.42 -3.09
CA PRO A 106 -10.85 -5.34 -2.59
C PRO A 106 -12.02 -5.06 -3.52
N THR A 107 -12.97 -6.00 -3.65
CA THR A 107 -14.14 -5.83 -4.52
C THR A 107 -14.93 -4.56 -4.24
N PHE A 108 -15.00 -4.15 -2.98
CA PHE A 108 -15.64 -2.89 -2.58
C PHE A 108 -14.98 -1.65 -3.18
N LEU A 109 -13.62 -1.66 -3.36
CA LEU A 109 -12.92 -0.55 -4.00
C LEU A 109 -13.32 -0.38 -5.46
N VAL A 110 -13.49 -1.50 -6.18
CA VAL A 110 -13.94 -1.45 -7.58
C VAL A 110 -15.31 -0.81 -7.68
N GLU A 111 -16.23 -1.15 -6.78
CA GLU A 111 -17.56 -0.55 -6.76
C GLU A 111 -17.50 0.96 -6.51
N ILE A 112 -16.68 1.41 -5.57
CA ILE A 112 -16.51 2.83 -5.27
C ILE A 112 -15.86 3.55 -6.44
N LEU A 113 -14.77 3.02 -6.99
CA LEU A 113 -14.07 3.61 -8.13
C LEU A 113 -15.00 3.76 -9.34
N LYS A 114 -15.83 2.77 -9.63
CA LYS A 114 -16.85 2.85 -10.69
C LYS A 114 -17.91 3.90 -10.42
N LYS A 115 -18.43 3.96 -9.19
CA LYS A 115 -19.45 4.94 -8.80
C LYS A 115 -18.97 6.38 -8.88
N THR A 116 -17.68 6.60 -8.59
CA THR A 116 -17.06 7.93 -8.61
C THR A 116 -16.50 8.31 -9.98
N ASN A 117 -16.45 7.38 -10.93
CA ASN A 117 -15.78 7.54 -12.22
C ASN A 117 -14.34 8.08 -12.05
N PHE A 118 -13.63 7.57 -11.03
CA PHE A 118 -12.33 8.05 -10.62
C PHE A 118 -11.27 7.74 -11.68
N ASP A 119 -10.42 8.73 -12.01
CA ASP A 119 -9.29 8.51 -12.92
C ASP A 119 -8.11 7.83 -12.17
N LEU A 120 -7.90 6.56 -12.47
CA LEU A 120 -6.84 5.76 -11.83
C LEU A 120 -5.42 6.31 -12.05
N ARG A 121 -5.22 7.12 -13.10
CA ARG A 121 -3.92 7.73 -13.39
C ARG A 121 -3.53 8.78 -12.36
N GLU A 122 -4.49 9.34 -11.66
CA GLU A 122 -4.29 10.35 -10.64
C GLU A 122 -3.88 9.77 -9.28
N LEU A 123 -3.99 8.44 -9.07
CA LEU A 123 -3.69 7.82 -7.78
C LEU A 123 -2.22 7.96 -7.36
N ASP A 124 -1.29 7.91 -8.31
CA ASP A 124 0.14 7.99 -8.00
C ASP A 124 0.58 9.46 -8.08
N GLY A 125 0.71 10.10 -6.94
CA GLY A 125 1.00 11.52 -6.80
C GLY A 125 -0.21 12.39 -6.43
N ILE A 126 -1.33 11.77 -6.02
CA ILE A 126 -2.53 12.53 -5.66
C ILE A 126 -2.32 13.37 -4.40
N GLU A 127 -2.77 14.61 -4.46
CA GLU A 127 -2.72 15.53 -3.33
C GLU A 127 -4.04 15.52 -2.56
N VAL A 128 -3.94 15.39 -1.23
CA VAL A 128 -5.09 15.38 -0.33
C VAL A 128 -4.84 16.26 0.89
N SER A 129 -5.86 16.96 1.37
CA SER A 129 -5.73 17.74 2.60
C SER A 129 -5.62 16.84 3.83
N SER A 130 -4.95 17.31 4.88
CA SER A 130 -4.88 16.61 6.17
C SER A 130 -6.27 16.31 6.74
N ALA A 131 -7.21 17.22 6.58
CA ALA A 131 -8.59 17.04 7.03
C ALA A 131 -9.28 15.88 6.28
N SER A 132 -9.04 15.75 4.96
CA SER A 132 -9.61 14.68 4.16
C SER A 132 -9.09 13.30 4.55
N LEU A 133 -7.80 13.17 4.92
CA LEU A 133 -7.24 11.90 5.38
C LEU A 133 -7.71 11.48 6.76
N SER A 134 -8.09 12.45 7.59
CA SER A 134 -8.58 12.22 8.96
C SER A 134 -10.09 11.97 9.00
N ASP A 135 -10.80 12.18 7.88
CA ASP A 135 -12.25 11.95 7.82
C ASP A 135 -12.53 10.45 7.76
N ASP A 136 -13.02 9.93 8.88
CA ASP A 136 -13.38 8.52 9.06
C ASP A 136 -14.68 8.13 8.35
N ARG A 137 -15.37 9.09 7.74
CA ARG A 137 -16.59 8.82 7.02
C ARG A 137 -16.27 8.29 5.63
N ALA A 138 -16.75 7.10 5.33
CA ALA A 138 -16.74 6.57 3.98
C ALA A 138 -17.49 7.53 3.04
N ASN A 139 -16.78 8.52 2.51
CA ASN A 139 -17.34 9.44 1.55
C ASN A 139 -17.30 8.76 0.18
N ILE A 140 -18.46 8.33 -0.29
CA ILE A 140 -18.62 7.67 -1.59
C ILE A 140 -18.12 8.59 -2.73
N SER A 141 -18.09 9.90 -2.51
CA SER A 141 -17.65 10.88 -3.53
C SER A 141 -16.12 10.98 -3.64
N ASN A 142 -15.36 10.58 -2.62
CA ASN A 142 -13.91 10.60 -2.62
C ASN A 142 -13.35 9.26 -2.12
N PRO A 143 -12.88 8.39 -3.01
CA PRO A 143 -12.37 7.07 -2.64
C PRO A 143 -10.98 7.10 -2.02
N VAL A 144 -10.22 8.20 -2.17
CA VAL A 144 -8.79 8.28 -1.84
C VAL A 144 -8.49 7.97 -0.36
N PRO A 145 -9.21 8.53 0.63
CA PRO A 145 -8.98 8.18 2.03
C PRO A 145 -9.13 6.69 2.31
N MET A 146 -10.14 6.05 1.70
CA MET A 146 -10.37 4.62 1.87
C MET A 146 -9.27 3.77 1.20
N ILE A 147 -8.80 4.16 0.02
CA ILE A 147 -7.69 3.50 -0.68
C ILE A 147 -6.41 3.60 0.16
N TYR A 148 -6.14 4.78 0.75
CA TYR A 148 -5.02 5.01 1.66
C TYR A 148 -5.14 4.17 2.94
N GLN A 149 -6.29 4.23 3.62
CA GLN A 149 -6.53 3.49 4.86
C GLN A 149 -6.48 1.97 4.65
N SER A 150 -6.80 1.49 3.45
CA SER A 150 -6.68 0.08 3.09
C SER A 150 -5.25 -0.36 2.74
N GLY A 151 -4.27 0.55 2.76
CA GLY A 151 -2.85 0.24 2.53
C GLY A 151 -2.43 0.19 1.06
N TYR A 152 -3.28 0.62 0.12
CA TYR A 152 -2.91 0.71 -1.30
C TYR A 152 -2.11 1.96 -1.64
N LEU A 153 -2.26 3.01 -0.84
CA LEU A 153 -1.45 4.22 -0.95
C LEU A 153 -0.66 4.45 0.34
N THR A 154 0.42 5.21 0.21
CA THR A 154 1.27 5.65 1.32
C THR A 154 1.61 7.13 1.16
N ILE A 155 2.10 7.76 2.24
CA ILE A 155 2.55 9.15 2.22
C ILE A 155 3.89 9.23 1.47
N LYS A 156 3.95 10.03 0.41
CA LYS A 156 5.19 10.34 -0.32
C LYS A 156 5.82 11.63 0.16
N SER A 157 5.01 12.66 0.41
CA SER A 157 5.46 13.94 0.93
C SER A 157 4.34 14.68 1.66
N PHE A 158 4.71 15.75 2.37
CA PHE A 158 3.80 16.64 3.05
C PHE A 158 4.22 18.09 2.83
N ASP A 159 3.30 18.91 2.35
CA ASP A 159 3.47 20.35 2.28
C ASP A 159 2.89 21.02 3.55
N GLN A 160 3.78 21.54 4.39
CA GLN A 160 3.39 22.19 5.66
C GLN A 160 2.60 23.48 5.43
N ARG A 161 2.87 24.20 4.35
CA ARG A 161 2.22 25.48 4.06
C ARG A 161 0.75 25.29 3.70
N PHE A 162 0.48 24.30 2.86
CA PHE A 162 -0.88 23.99 2.39
C PHE A 162 -1.56 22.87 3.20
N ARG A 163 -0.83 22.25 4.12
CA ARG A 163 -1.28 21.08 4.91
C ARG A 163 -1.82 19.97 4.00
N THR A 164 -1.08 19.68 2.93
CA THR A 164 -1.45 18.74 1.89
C THR A 164 -0.48 17.58 1.89
N TYR A 165 -1.01 16.36 1.88
CA TYR A 165 -0.23 15.14 1.68
C TYR A 165 -0.21 14.79 0.19
N THR A 166 0.95 14.41 -0.33
CA THR A 166 1.05 13.70 -1.59
C THR A 166 1.06 12.20 -1.29
N LEU A 167 0.13 11.46 -1.87
CA LEU A 167 0.04 10.02 -1.74
C LEU A 167 0.49 9.34 -3.02
N GLY A 168 0.92 8.08 -2.91
CA GLY A 168 1.28 7.25 -4.06
C GLY A 168 1.38 5.79 -3.66
N PHE A 169 1.56 4.90 -4.61
CA PHE A 169 1.74 3.48 -4.32
C PHE A 169 3.02 3.24 -3.51
N PRO A 170 2.99 2.40 -2.47
CA PRO A 170 4.19 2.13 -1.67
C PRO A 170 5.28 1.47 -2.50
N ASN A 171 4.95 0.46 -3.28
CA ASN A 171 5.89 -0.40 -3.99
C ASN A 171 5.27 -1.04 -5.24
N GLU A 172 6.07 -1.85 -5.93
CA GLU A 172 5.67 -2.49 -7.19
C GLU A 172 4.60 -3.57 -6.99
N GLU A 173 4.65 -4.37 -5.92
CA GLU A 173 3.62 -5.36 -5.62
C GLU A 173 2.23 -4.71 -5.58
N VAL A 174 2.11 -3.64 -4.79
CA VAL A 174 0.83 -2.96 -4.61
C VAL A 174 0.41 -2.22 -5.88
N LYS A 175 1.35 -1.53 -6.54
CA LYS A 175 1.06 -0.77 -7.76
C LYS A 175 0.53 -1.67 -8.88
N TYR A 176 1.30 -2.68 -9.24
CA TYR A 176 0.93 -3.55 -10.35
C TYR A 176 -0.23 -4.46 -10.00
N GLY A 177 -0.27 -4.99 -8.77
CA GLY A 177 -1.40 -5.77 -8.29
C GLY A 177 -2.71 -4.99 -8.36
N PHE A 178 -2.72 -3.76 -7.84
CA PHE A 178 -3.90 -2.90 -7.87
C PHE A 178 -4.33 -2.54 -9.30
N LEU A 179 -3.41 -2.07 -10.13
CA LEU A 179 -3.71 -1.66 -11.50
C LEU A 179 -4.20 -2.85 -12.34
N ASN A 180 -3.56 -4.00 -12.24
CA ASN A 180 -3.98 -5.22 -12.94
C ASN A 180 -5.37 -5.70 -12.49
N PHE A 181 -5.67 -5.55 -11.20
CA PHE A 181 -6.96 -5.92 -10.65
C PHE A 181 -8.09 -5.00 -11.14
N VAL A 182 -7.86 -3.68 -11.18
CA VAL A 182 -8.91 -2.73 -11.55
C VAL A 182 -9.04 -2.52 -13.06
N ALA A 183 -7.98 -2.73 -13.85
CA ALA A 183 -7.95 -2.49 -15.29
C ALA A 183 -9.11 -3.16 -16.07
N PRO A 184 -9.48 -4.43 -15.82
CA PRO A 184 -10.58 -5.08 -16.52
C PRO A 184 -11.94 -4.38 -16.33
N PHE A 185 -12.10 -3.62 -15.25
CA PHE A 185 -13.35 -2.93 -14.95
C PHE A 185 -13.49 -1.57 -15.66
N TYR A 186 -12.37 -1.05 -16.20
CA TYR A 186 -12.29 0.22 -16.91
C TYR A 186 -12.13 0.04 -18.43
N THR A 187 -11.78 -1.17 -18.87
CA THR A 187 -11.70 -1.47 -20.31
C THR A 187 -13.10 -1.70 -20.84
N PRO A 188 -13.57 -0.96 -21.86
CA PRO A 188 -14.84 -1.26 -22.52
C PRO A 188 -14.75 -2.69 -23.10
N VAL A 189 -15.63 -3.58 -22.64
CA VAL A 189 -15.77 -4.90 -23.28
C VAL A 189 -16.38 -4.66 -24.64
N SER A 190 -15.57 -4.64 -25.68
CA SER A 190 -16.04 -4.66 -27.06
C SER A 190 -16.65 -6.03 -27.33
N TYR A 191 -17.96 -6.17 -27.11
CA TYR A 191 -18.72 -7.30 -27.62
C TYR A 191 -18.80 -7.17 -29.14
N THR A 192 -17.84 -7.71 -29.85
CA THR A 192 -18.04 -8.06 -31.25
C THR A 192 -19.03 -9.23 -31.26
N HIS A 193 -20.32 -8.95 -31.46
CA HIS A 193 -21.26 -9.96 -31.90
C HIS A 193 -20.80 -10.46 -33.27
N LEU A 194 -20.07 -11.55 -33.28
CA LEU A 194 -19.95 -12.40 -34.47
C LEU A 194 -21.31 -13.07 -34.63
N THR A 195 -22.21 -12.43 -35.38
CA THR A 195 -23.32 -13.10 -36.02
C THR A 195 -22.70 -13.95 -37.13
N LEU A 196 -22.58 -15.25 -36.89
CA LEU A 196 -22.32 -16.22 -37.95
C LEU A 196 -23.57 -16.33 -38.84
N PRO A 197 -23.36 -16.46 -40.16
CA PRO A 197 -24.46 -16.60 -41.12
C PRO A 197 -25.21 -17.91 -40.99
#